data_a31ef6c261550f3a085b1c77506d15e4
#
_entry.id   a31ef6c261550f3a085b1c77506d15e4
#
_cell.length_a   1.000
_cell.length_b   1.000
_cell.length_c   1.000
_cell.angle_alpha   90.00
_cell.angle_beta   90.00
_cell.angle_gamma   90.00
#
_symmetry.space_group_name_H-M   'P 1'
#
loop_
_entity.id
_entity.type
_entity.pdbx_description
1 polymer ?
#
loop_
_entity_poly.entity_id
_entity_poly.type
_entity_poly.pdbx_seq_one_letter_code
_entity_poly.pdbx_strand_id
1 'polypeptide(L)'
;VTNRSSLSVVRCDYADVSGSPAIYLTFDDGPNPFCTPSVLDVLAKHRVPATFFVIGTYAIDHPELVRRVVAEGHEVGNHTMTHPDLSRCGPAELHDEVLTASEAIRLVCPHASPRLMRAPYGIWTQEVLAKTASTGLTALHWSVDPRDWSRPGVETIVNSVLANVRPGAVVLLHDGYPPMEGSLGADTTLRDQTTMALAFLIPALQGRGFAIRPLPQLH
;
A
#
# COMPACT_ATOMS: atom_id res chain seq x y z
N VAL A 1 17.59 16.38 -29.10
CA VAL A 1 16.15 16.23 -28.75
C VAL A 1 16.10 15.35 -27.52
N THR A 2 16.13 15.99 -26.34
CA THR A 2 16.05 15.32 -25.06
C THR A 2 14.59 14.92 -24.83
N ASN A 3 14.34 13.63 -24.84
CA ASN A 3 13.06 13.04 -24.44
C ASN A 3 12.86 13.30 -22.93
N ARG A 4 12.08 14.32 -22.59
CA ARG A 4 11.60 14.54 -21.24
C ARG A 4 10.53 13.48 -20.99
N SER A 5 10.92 12.30 -20.48
CA SER A 5 9.98 11.41 -19.82
C SER A 5 9.37 12.22 -18.65
N SER A 6 8.11 12.59 -18.78
CA SER A 6 7.40 13.29 -17.73
C SER A 6 7.34 12.34 -16.53
N LEU A 7 8.04 12.69 -15.44
CA LEU A 7 7.88 12.01 -14.17
C LEU A 7 6.41 12.13 -13.77
N SER A 8 5.73 11.01 -13.71
CA SER A 8 4.29 10.97 -13.40
C SER A 8 4.02 9.88 -12.37
N VAL A 9 3.04 10.15 -11.52
CA VAL A 9 2.49 9.13 -10.63
C VAL A 9 1.69 8.16 -11.46
N VAL A 10 1.98 6.86 -11.32
CA VAL A 10 1.19 5.84 -11.98
C VAL A 10 -0.18 5.78 -11.30
N ARG A 11 -1.21 6.13 -12.05
CA ARG A 11 -2.62 5.89 -11.73
C ARG A 11 -3.06 4.74 -12.62
N CYS A 12 -3.22 3.57 -12.02
CA CYS A 12 -3.49 2.37 -12.78
C CYS A 12 -4.92 2.37 -13.33
N ASP A 13 -5.03 2.33 -14.65
CA ASP A 13 -6.16 1.77 -15.37
C ASP A 13 -5.59 0.61 -16.21
N TYR A 14 -5.16 -0.48 -15.54
CA TYR A 14 -4.58 -1.62 -16.23
C TYR A 14 -5.67 -2.57 -16.70
N ALA A 15 -5.78 -2.72 -18.01
CA ALA A 15 -6.50 -3.87 -18.57
C ALA A 15 -5.71 -5.15 -18.26
N ASP A 16 -6.35 -6.09 -17.59
CA ASP A 16 -5.78 -7.43 -17.42
C ASP A 16 -5.67 -8.09 -18.79
N VAL A 17 -4.48 -8.57 -19.14
CA VAL A 17 -4.23 -9.36 -20.36
C VAL A 17 -5.00 -10.69 -20.38
N SER A 18 -5.59 -11.11 -19.26
CA SER A 18 -6.39 -12.34 -19.14
C SER A 18 -7.86 -12.17 -19.52
N GLY A 19 -8.30 -10.96 -19.87
CA GLY A 19 -9.68 -10.66 -20.28
C GLY A 19 -10.68 -10.49 -19.13
N SER A 20 -10.30 -10.71 -17.88
CA SER A 20 -11.11 -10.39 -16.70
C SER A 20 -10.75 -9.01 -16.15
N PRO A 21 -11.73 -8.20 -15.68
CA PRO A 21 -11.42 -6.90 -15.08
C PRO A 21 -10.63 -7.08 -13.80
N ALA A 22 -9.34 -6.71 -13.81
CA ALA A 22 -8.46 -6.78 -12.65
C ALA A 22 -8.65 -5.58 -11.73
N ILE A 23 -8.48 -5.79 -10.42
CA ILE A 23 -8.33 -4.75 -9.40
C ILE A 23 -7.19 -5.12 -8.45
N TYR A 24 -6.68 -4.13 -7.73
CA TYR A 24 -5.51 -4.27 -6.88
C TYR A 24 -5.82 -3.76 -5.47
N LEU A 25 -5.67 -4.65 -4.47
CA LEU A 25 -5.79 -4.29 -3.07
C LEU A 25 -4.43 -3.82 -2.55
N THR A 26 -4.39 -2.68 -1.90
CA THR A 26 -3.18 -2.13 -1.31
C THR A 26 -3.42 -1.66 0.11
N PHE A 27 -2.41 -1.83 0.97
CA PHE A 27 -2.45 -1.47 2.38
C PHE A 27 -1.28 -0.57 2.71
N ASP A 28 -1.53 0.52 3.44
CA ASP A 28 -0.54 1.48 3.88
C ASP A 28 -0.36 1.44 5.41
N ASP A 29 0.72 2.03 5.91
CA ASP A 29 1.03 2.28 7.32
C ASP A 29 1.39 1.06 8.17
N GLY A 30 1.49 -0.13 7.59
CA GLY A 30 1.98 -1.34 8.26
C GLY A 30 3.52 -1.46 8.26
N PRO A 31 4.04 -2.58 8.77
CA PRO A 31 3.30 -3.62 9.46
C PRO A 31 2.91 -3.25 10.89
N ASN A 32 1.75 -3.71 11.31
CA ASN A 32 1.25 -3.53 12.67
C ASN A 32 0.95 -4.88 13.31
N PRO A 33 1.45 -5.19 14.53
CA PRO A 33 1.32 -6.53 15.13
C PRO A 33 -0.12 -6.93 15.48
N PHE A 34 -1.03 -5.96 15.57
CA PHE A 34 -2.43 -6.23 15.90
C PHE A 34 -3.33 -6.30 14.65
N CYS A 35 -2.97 -5.58 13.57
CA CYS A 35 -3.82 -5.44 12.40
C CYS A 35 -3.34 -6.28 11.23
N THR A 36 -2.05 -6.21 10.88
CA THR A 36 -1.47 -6.91 9.71
C THR A 36 -1.74 -8.42 9.73
N PRO A 37 -1.59 -9.15 10.87
CA PRO A 37 -1.91 -10.58 10.89
C PRO A 37 -3.35 -10.89 10.50
N SER A 38 -4.31 -10.10 11.00
CA SER A 38 -5.73 -10.30 10.71
C SER A 38 -6.07 -10.01 9.25
N VAL A 39 -5.43 -9.01 8.65
CA VAL A 39 -5.56 -8.73 7.20
C VAL A 39 -5.03 -9.90 6.38
N LEU A 40 -3.84 -10.41 6.71
CA LEU A 40 -3.24 -11.56 6.03
C LEU A 40 -4.12 -12.81 6.13
N ASP A 41 -4.70 -13.09 7.30
CA ASP A 41 -5.60 -14.23 7.50
C ASP A 41 -6.84 -14.15 6.57
N VAL A 42 -7.42 -12.95 6.40
CA VAL A 42 -8.53 -12.75 5.47
C VAL A 42 -8.09 -12.93 4.02
N LEU A 43 -6.95 -12.37 3.62
CA LEU A 43 -6.40 -12.52 2.26
C LEU A 43 -6.11 -13.99 1.94
N ALA A 44 -5.50 -14.72 2.87
CA ALA A 44 -5.20 -16.15 2.74
C ALA A 44 -6.48 -17.00 2.59
N LYS A 45 -7.53 -16.71 3.40
CA LYS A 45 -8.83 -17.39 3.30
C LYS A 45 -9.44 -17.28 1.91
N HIS A 46 -9.31 -16.14 1.27
CA HIS A 46 -9.85 -15.88 -0.06
C HIS A 46 -8.85 -16.15 -1.19
N ARG A 47 -7.59 -16.47 -0.86
CA ARG A 47 -6.48 -16.72 -1.82
C ARG A 47 -6.27 -15.56 -2.79
N VAL A 48 -6.27 -14.35 -2.28
CA VAL A 48 -6.08 -13.14 -3.07
C VAL A 48 -4.76 -12.44 -2.69
N PRO A 49 -4.01 -11.95 -3.69
CA PRO A 49 -2.80 -11.18 -3.44
C PRO A 49 -3.11 -9.74 -3.06
N ALA A 50 -2.13 -9.07 -2.44
CA ALA A 50 -2.17 -7.64 -2.15
C ALA A 50 -0.76 -7.05 -2.17
N THR A 51 -0.67 -5.71 -2.11
CA THR A 51 0.59 -4.98 -1.93
C THR A 51 0.53 -4.18 -0.63
N PHE A 52 1.58 -4.29 0.18
CA PHE A 52 1.71 -3.59 1.46
C PHE A 52 2.80 -2.53 1.35
N PHE A 53 2.42 -1.26 1.47
CA PHE A 53 3.36 -0.14 1.55
C PHE A 53 3.75 0.05 3.01
N VAL A 54 4.93 -0.44 3.36
CA VAL A 54 5.37 -0.52 4.75
C VAL A 54 6.23 0.66 5.16
N ILE A 55 6.05 1.12 6.38
CA ILE A 55 6.90 2.12 7.02
C ILE A 55 8.19 1.45 7.48
N GLY A 56 9.34 2.04 7.15
CA GLY A 56 10.65 1.42 7.39
C GLY A 56 10.94 1.13 8.87
N THR A 57 10.60 2.05 9.77
CA THR A 57 10.74 1.83 11.22
C THR A 57 9.92 0.64 11.69
N TYR A 58 8.69 0.49 11.24
CA TYR A 58 7.85 -0.66 11.60
C TYR A 58 8.33 -1.97 10.97
N ALA A 59 8.94 -1.90 9.78
CA ALA A 59 9.58 -3.07 9.20
C ALA A 59 10.74 -3.58 10.06
N ILE A 60 11.53 -2.67 10.67
CA ILE A 60 12.60 -3.01 11.60
C ILE A 60 12.03 -3.57 12.92
N ASP A 61 10.98 -2.96 13.44
CA ASP A 61 10.38 -3.36 14.73
C ASP A 61 9.65 -4.72 14.63
N HIS A 62 9.10 -5.04 13.45
CA HIS A 62 8.31 -6.25 13.21
C HIS A 62 8.77 -7.02 11.96
N PRO A 63 10.04 -7.47 11.91
CA PRO A 63 10.61 -8.14 10.74
C PRO A 63 9.90 -9.45 10.36
N GLU A 64 9.32 -10.14 11.35
CA GLU A 64 8.55 -11.36 11.14
C GLU A 64 7.28 -11.11 10.31
N LEU A 65 6.65 -9.94 10.46
CA LEU A 65 5.46 -9.58 9.69
C LEU A 65 5.80 -9.27 8.24
N VAL A 66 6.89 -8.56 7.98
CA VAL A 66 7.38 -8.31 6.60
C VAL A 66 7.68 -9.64 5.91
N ARG A 67 8.36 -10.57 6.61
CA ARG A 67 8.64 -11.91 6.07
C ARG A 67 7.36 -12.70 5.82
N ARG A 68 6.36 -12.60 6.70
CA ARG A 68 5.06 -13.25 6.53
C ARG A 68 4.33 -12.71 5.29
N VAL A 69 4.28 -11.40 5.10
CA VAL A 69 3.70 -10.76 3.90
C VAL A 69 4.30 -11.37 2.62
N VAL A 70 5.64 -11.45 2.54
CA VAL A 70 6.33 -11.98 1.37
C VAL A 70 6.12 -13.50 1.22
N ALA A 71 6.18 -14.26 2.33
CA ALA A 71 6.01 -15.72 2.32
C ALA A 71 4.60 -16.15 1.88
N GLU A 72 3.58 -15.33 2.15
CA GLU A 72 2.20 -15.56 1.71
C GLU A 72 1.92 -15.07 0.28
N GLY A 73 2.97 -14.58 -0.44
CA GLY A 73 2.87 -14.21 -1.86
C GLY A 73 2.36 -12.79 -2.12
N HIS A 74 2.41 -11.93 -1.10
CA HIS A 74 2.10 -10.52 -1.25
C HIS A 74 3.34 -9.71 -1.61
N GLU A 75 3.13 -8.52 -2.17
CA GLU A 75 4.21 -7.59 -2.51
C GLU A 75 4.42 -6.58 -1.37
N VAL A 76 5.69 -6.20 -1.14
CA VAL A 76 6.06 -5.13 -0.22
C VAL A 76 6.55 -3.93 -1.02
N GLY A 77 5.95 -2.76 -0.78
CA GLY A 77 6.34 -1.46 -1.30
C GLY A 77 6.91 -0.55 -0.19
N ASN A 78 7.51 0.55 -0.60
CA ASN A 78 8.11 1.55 0.26
C ASN A 78 7.07 2.62 0.65
N HIS A 79 6.91 2.88 1.96
CA HIS A 79 6.07 3.95 2.49
C HIS A 79 6.86 4.95 3.34
N THR A 80 8.12 5.23 2.95
CA THR A 80 9.11 6.04 3.67
C THR A 80 9.60 5.42 4.98
N MET A 81 10.63 6.01 5.58
CA MET A 81 11.22 5.48 6.81
C MET A 81 10.36 5.79 8.03
N THR A 82 9.83 7.03 8.14
CA THR A 82 9.13 7.53 9.33
C THR A 82 7.77 8.17 9.05
N HIS A 83 7.30 8.12 7.80
CA HIS A 83 6.01 8.64 7.35
C HIS A 83 5.85 10.18 7.47
N PRO A 84 6.83 11.00 7.06
CA PRO A 84 6.66 12.45 7.04
C PRO A 84 5.86 12.93 5.82
N ASP A 85 5.35 14.17 5.90
CA ASP A 85 4.93 14.88 4.70
C ASP A 85 6.17 15.25 3.87
N LEU A 86 6.45 14.48 2.82
CA LEU A 86 7.64 14.63 2.00
C LEU A 86 7.73 15.97 1.28
N SER A 87 6.62 16.69 1.09
CA SER A 87 6.63 18.03 0.50
C SER A 87 7.24 19.09 1.40
N ARG A 88 7.44 18.75 2.68
CA ARG A 88 8.01 19.62 3.71
C ARG A 88 9.43 19.23 4.08
N CYS A 89 9.92 18.11 3.59
CA CYS A 89 11.29 17.63 3.83
C CYS A 89 12.31 18.37 2.97
N GLY A 90 13.48 18.63 3.53
CA GLY A 90 14.62 19.09 2.74
C GLY A 90 15.15 17.98 1.81
N PRO A 91 15.95 18.33 0.77
CA PRO A 91 16.43 17.34 -0.22
C PRO A 91 17.19 16.15 0.35
N ALA A 92 17.97 16.35 1.42
CA ALA A 92 18.71 15.28 2.10
C ALA A 92 17.74 14.37 2.88
N GLU A 93 16.85 14.96 3.68
CA GLU A 93 15.84 14.24 4.45
C GLU A 93 14.92 13.42 3.53
N LEU A 94 14.44 14.03 2.43
CA LEU A 94 13.65 13.32 1.41
C LEU A 94 14.42 12.12 0.85
N HIS A 95 15.71 12.26 0.59
CA HIS A 95 16.55 11.16 0.11
C HIS A 95 16.62 10.04 1.15
N ASP A 96 16.93 10.40 2.39
CA ASP A 96 17.12 9.45 3.48
C ASP A 96 15.81 8.70 3.78
N GLU A 97 14.68 9.40 3.83
CA GLU A 97 13.35 8.78 4.05
C GLU A 97 13.02 7.70 3.00
N VAL A 98 13.34 7.94 1.74
CA VAL A 98 13.04 6.97 0.67
C VAL A 98 14.07 5.84 0.62
N LEU A 99 15.36 6.16 0.74
CA LEU A 99 16.43 5.17 0.61
C LEU A 99 16.47 4.22 1.80
N THR A 100 16.49 4.78 3.03
CA THR A 100 16.63 3.97 4.25
C THR A 100 15.43 3.05 4.49
N ALA A 101 14.23 3.46 4.07
CA ALA A 101 13.07 2.56 4.11
C ALA A 101 13.27 1.33 3.20
N SER A 102 13.76 1.52 1.99
CA SER A 102 14.06 0.40 1.09
C SER A 102 15.17 -0.50 1.62
N GLU A 103 16.19 0.08 2.25
CA GLU A 103 17.27 -0.65 2.91
C GLU A 103 16.75 -1.45 4.12
N ALA A 104 15.92 -0.84 4.96
CA ALA A 104 15.27 -1.50 6.10
C ALA A 104 14.45 -2.72 5.66
N ILE A 105 13.63 -2.57 4.62
CA ILE A 105 12.82 -3.67 4.07
C ILE A 105 13.74 -4.81 3.59
N ARG A 106 14.80 -4.53 2.83
CA ARG A 106 15.75 -5.54 2.35
C ARG A 106 16.54 -6.19 3.48
N LEU A 107 16.88 -5.43 4.52
CA LEU A 107 17.60 -5.93 5.69
C LEU A 107 16.78 -7.00 6.42
N VAL A 108 15.49 -6.72 6.67
CA VAL A 108 14.62 -7.61 7.43
C VAL A 108 14.09 -8.78 6.59
N CYS A 109 13.98 -8.59 5.28
CA CYS A 109 13.54 -9.61 4.33
C CYS A 109 14.34 -9.51 3.01
N PRO A 110 15.49 -10.21 2.88
CA PRO A 110 16.33 -10.13 1.68
C PRO A 110 15.63 -10.55 0.37
N HIS A 111 14.54 -11.28 0.47
CA HIS A 111 13.72 -11.66 -0.69
C HIS A 111 12.70 -10.58 -1.08
N ALA A 112 12.46 -9.58 -0.22
CA ALA A 112 11.66 -8.42 -0.58
C ALA A 112 12.49 -7.48 -1.47
N SER A 113 11.93 -7.14 -2.63
CA SER A 113 12.55 -6.19 -3.56
C SER A 113 11.55 -5.06 -3.83
N PRO A 114 11.48 -4.04 -2.97
CA PRO A 114 10.57 -2.93 -3.19
C PRO A 114 10.86 -2.29 -4.55
N ARG A 115 9.86 -2.25 -5.42
CA ARG A 115 9.90 -1.58 -6.74
C ARG A 115 8.94 -0.41 -6.81
N LEU A 116 8.00 -0.37 -5.87
CA LEU A 116 6.96 0.64 -5.76
C LEU A 116 7.16 1.48 -4.51
N MET A 117 6.79 2.74 -4.61
CA MET A 117 6.70 3.65 -3.48
C MET A 117 5.34 4.35 -3.50
N ARG A 118 4.78 4.55 -2.33
CA ARG A 118 3.64 5.45 -2.12
C ARG A 118 4.05 6.53 -1.13
N ALA A 119 3.86 7.79 -1.53
CA ALA A 119 4.15 8.91 -0.65
C ALA A 119 3.09 9.02 0.45
N PRO A 120 3.49 9.26 1.72
CA PRO A 120 2.59 9.60 2.80
C PRO A 120 1.57 10.67 2.39
N TYR A 121 0.32 10.51 2.84
CA TYR A 121 -0.80 11.42 2.53
C TYR A 121 -1.13 11.56 1.03
N GLY A 122 -0.47 10.77 0.16
CA GLY A 122 -0.62 10.89 -1.30
C GLY A 122 -0.08 12.18 -1.90
N ILE A 123 0.81 12.87 -1.20
CA ILE A 123 1.36 14.16 -1.63
C ILE A 123 2.58 13.94 -2.54
N TRP A 124 2.43 14.31 -3.81
CA TRP A 124 3.45 14.17 -4.83
C TRP A 124 3.84 15.55 -5.38
N THR A 125 5.06 16.00 -5.10
CA THR A 125 5.70 17.13 -5.77
C THR A 125 6.63 16.62 -6.87
N GLN A 126 7.07 17.50 -7.78
CA GLN A 126 8.06 17.13 -8.80
C GLN A 126 9.37 16.64 -8.18
N GLU A 127 9.75 17.21 -7.05
CA GLU A 127 10.96 16.82 -6.31
C GLU A 127 10.81 15.41 -5.71
N VAL A 128 9.66 15.11 -5.09
CA VAL A 128 9.34 13.78 -4.55
C VAL A 128 9.34 12.74 -5.68
N LEU A 129 8.72 13.04 -6.82
CA LEU A 129 8.71 12.16 -7.99
C LEU A 129 10.12 11.90 -8.54
N ALA A 130 10.92 12.98 -8.70
CA ALA A 130 12.29 12.86 -9.19
C ALA A 130 13.16 12.03 -8.25
N LYS A 131 13.02 12.24 -6.93
CA LYS A 131 13.75 11.48 -5.93
C LYS A 131 13.34 10.01 -5.95
N THR A 132 12.04 9.70 -5.95
CA THR A 132 11.52 8.34 -6.05
C THR A 132 12.12 7.61 -7.26
N ALA A 133 12.07 8.23 -8.43
CA ALA A 133 12.62 7.65 -9.64
C ALA A 133 14.14 7.45 -9.56
N SER A 134 14.89 8.39 -8.95
CA SER A 134 16.34 8.29 -8.80
C SER A 134 16.80 7.15 -7.88
N THR A 135 15.91 6.63 -7.03
CA THR A 135 16.15 5.46 -6.18
C THR A 135 15.70 4.14 -6.84
N GLY A 136 15.27 4.19 -8.10
CA GLY A 136 14.80 3.02 -8.86
C GLY A 136 13.37 2.57 -8.49
N LEU A 137 12.63 3.40 -7.76
CA LEU A 137 11.25 3.12 -7.38
C LEU A 137 10.27 3.80 -8.33
N THR A 138 9.12 3.17 -8.51
CA THR A 138 7.99 3.73 -9.25
C THR A 138 6.96 4.30 -8.27
N ALA A 139 6.58 5.56 -8.49
CA ALA A 139 5.55 6.24 -7.72
C ALA A 139 4.16 5.67 -8.05
N LEU A 140 3.46 5.14 -7.05
CA LEU A 140 2.11 4.60 -7.19
C LEU A 140 1.11 5.34 -6.31
N HIS A 141 0.01 5.77 -6.91
CA HIS A 141 -1.14 6.35 -6.21
C HIS A 141 -2.30 5.35 -6.16
N TRP A 142 -3.43 5.77 -5.64
CA TRP A 142 -4.68 5.00 -5.63
C TRP A 142 -5.75 5.64 -6.52
N SER A 143 -6.76 4.88 -6.86
CA SER A 143 -7.94 5.38 -7.59
C SER A 143 -9.22 5.25 -6.79
N VAL A 144 -9.23 4.45 -5.72
CA VAL A 144 -10.36 4.27 -4.82
C VAL A 144 -9.88 4.39 -3.38
N ASP A 145 -10.45 5.34 -2.63
CA ASP A 145 -10.18 5.57 -1.20
C ASP A 145 -11.50 5.55 -0.42
N PRO A 146 -11.79 4.49 0.34
CA PRO A 146 -12.96 4.42 1.19
C PRO A 146 -12.80 5.18 2.51
N ARG A 147 -11.62 5.76 2.77
CA ARG A 147 -11.26 6.46 4.01
C ARG A 147 -11.44 5.58 5.25
N ASP A 148 -11.03 4.31 5.16
CA ASP A 148 -11.13 3.31 6.22
C ASP A 148 -10.41 3.74 7.50
N TRP A 149 -9.33 4.53 7.36
CA TRP A 149 -8.60 5.14 8.46
C TRP A 149 -9.46 6.03 9.36
N SER A 150 -10.53 6.63 8.83
CA SER A 150 -11.46 7.48 9.59
C SER A 150 -12.53 6.70 10.37
N ARG A 151 -12.52 5.35 10.30
CA ARG A 151 -13.47 4.44 10.96
C ARG A 151 -14.95 4.72 10.60
N PRO A 152 -15.32 4.83 9.31
CA PRO A 152 -16.66 5.24 8.90
C PRO A 152 -17.73 4.15 9.05
N GLY A 153 -17.35 2.96 9.51
CA GLY A 153 -18.17 1.76 9.59
C GLY A 153 -17.92 0.78 8.45
N VAL A 154 -18.01 -0.51 8.75
CA VAL A 154 -17.73 -1.62 7.83
C VAL A 154 -18.55 -1.48 6.53
N GLU A 155 -19.85 -1.25 6.64
CA GLU A 155 -20.76 -1.12 5.50
C GLU A 155 -20.38 0.08 4.62
N THR A 156 -19.98 1.21 5.22
CA THR A 156 -19.54 2.40 4.49
C THR A 156 -18.28 2.12 3.68
N ILE A 157 -17.29 1.44 4.26
CA ILE A 157 -16.08 1.02 3.56
C ILE A 157 -16.43 0.15 2.35
N VAL A 158 -17.22 -0.91 2.55
CA VAL A 158 -17.62 -1.84 1.50
C VAL A 158 -18.36 -1.11 0.39
N ASN A 159 -19.39 -0.33 0.73
CA ASN A 159 -20.22 0.38 -0.26
C ASN A 159 -19.41 1.43 -1.03
N SER A 160 -18.49 2.14 -0.36
CA SER A 160 -17.61 3.13 -1.01
C SER A 160 -16.73 2.47 -2.06
N VAL A 161 -16.09 1.34 -1.75
CA VAL A 161 -15.27 0.62 -2.73
C VAL A 161 -16.14 0.10 -3.88
N LEU A 162 -17.25 -0.60 -3.57
CA LEU A 162 -18.12 -1.20 -4.58
C LEU A 162 -18.77 -0.19 -5.52
N ALA A 163 -18.98 1.05 -5.06
CA ALA A 163 -19.53 2.13 -5.88
C ALA A 163 -18.50 2.76 -6.83
N ASN A 164 -17.21 2.73 -6.47
CA ASN A 164 -16.16 3.45 -7.18
C ASN A 164 -15.20 2.55 -7.95
N VAL A 165 -15.19 1.24 -7.66
CA VAL A 165 -14.27 0.31 -8.32
C VAL A 165 -14.57 0.15 -9.81
N ARG A 166 -13.53 0.12 -10.63
CA ARG A 166 -13.53 -0.13 -12.09
C ARG A 166 -12.36 -1.04 -12.43
N PRO A 167 -12.33 -1.62 -13.64
CA PRO A 167 -11.15 -2.36 -14.12
C PRO A 167 -9.89 -1.51 -14.00
N GLY A 168 -8.82 -2.08 -13.43
CA GLY A 168 -7.56 -1.39 -13.16
C GLY A 168 -7.50 -0.61 -11.85
N ALA A 169 -8.58 -0.58 -11.05
CA ALA A 169 -8.62 0.20 -9.82
C ALA A 169 -7.58 -0.28 -8.79
N VAL A 170 -6.85 0.68 -8.22
CA VAL A 170 -6.01 0.50 -7.04
C VAL A 170 -6.79 0.99 -5.82
N VAL A 171 -7.12 0.07 -4.93
CA VAL A 171 -7.89 0.35 -3.70
C VAL A 171 -6.91 0.63 -2.57
N LEU A 172 -7.02 1.81 -1.95
CA LEU A 172 -6.29 2.19 -0.74
C LEU A 172 -7.04 1.68 0.48
N LEU A 173 -6.34 0.93 1.31
CA LEU A 173 -6.74 0.51 2.65
C LEU A 173 -5.54 0.67 3.59
N HIS A 174 -5.73 0.45 4.88
CA HIS A 174 -4.67 0.58 5.86
C HIS A 174 -4.64 -0.65 6.79
N ASP A 175 -3.43 -1.16 7.04
CA ASP A 175 -3.18 -2.23 8.01
C ASP A 175 -2.36 -1.76 9.23
N GLY A 176 -2.07 -0.45 9.28
CA GLY A 176 -1.38 0.22 10.36
C GLY A 176 -1.87 1.66 10.56
N TYR A 177 -1.04 2.46 11.19
CA TYR A 177 -1.25 3.89 11.41
C TYR A 177 0.11 4.61 11.49
N PRO A 178 0.18 5.89 11.11
CA PRO A 178 1.43 6.65 11.17
C PRO A 178 1.98 6.77 12.59
N PRO A 179 3.31 6.85 12.80
CA PRO A 179 3.93 6.89 14.13
C PRO A 179 3.40 8.00 15.04
N MET A 180 3.03 9.15 14.48
CA MET A 180 2.49 10.28 15.25
C MET A 180 1.07 10.01 15.79
N GLU A 181 0.30 9.17 15.13
CA GLU A 181 -1.06 8.81 15.57
C GLU A 181 -1.05 7.70 16.62
N GLY A 182 -0.01 6.85 16.62
CA GLY A 182 0.17 5.77 17.59
C GLY A 182 0.41 6.21 19.03
N SER A 183 0.73 7.48 19.24
CA SER A 183 0.92 8.07 20.59
C SER A 183 -0.36 8.25 21.38
N LEU A 184 -1.53 8.05 20.79
CA LEU A 184 -2.84 8.21 21.42
C LEU A 184 -3.33 6.95 22.19
N GLY A 185 -2.44 6.00 22.41
CA GLY A 185 -2.72 4.74 23.09
C GLY A 185 -2.93 3.60 22.11
N ALA A 186 -2.37 2.44 22.42
CA ALA A 186 -2.48 1.23 21.61
C ALA A 186 -3.93 0.73 21.57
N ASP A 187 -4.79 1.39 20.82
CA ASP A 187 -6.11 0.87 20.52
C ASP A 187 -5.96 -0.25 19.48
N THR A 188 -6.00 -1.48 19.98
CA THR A 188 -5.87 -2.71 19.17
C THR A 188 -6.98 -2.85 18.13
N THR A 189 -8.02 -2.01 18.20
CA THR A 189 -9.18 -2.04 17.30
C THR A 189 -9.09 -1.05 16.15
N LEU A 190 -7.97 -0.36 15.99
CA LEU A 190 -7.85 0.79 15.09
C LEU A 190 -8.15 0.44 13.61
N ARG A 191 -7.87 -0.79 13.15
CA ARG A 191 -8.15 -1.29 11.78
C ARG A 191 -9.10 -2.49 11.76
N ASP A 192 -9.85 -2.72 12.83
CA ASP A 192 -10.85 -3.78 12.90
C ASP A 192 -11.91 -3.66 11.79
N GLN A 193 -12.39 -2.43 11.53
CA GLN A 193 -13.37 -2.17 10.46
C GLN A 193 -12.81 -2.49 9.08
N THR A 194 -11.53 -2.18 8.81
CA THR A 194 -10.86 -2.55 7.56
C THR A 194 -10.81 -4.07 7.39
N THR A 195 -10.36 -4.78 8.42
CA THR A 195 -10.29 -6.26 8.40
C THR A 195 -11.67 -6.88 8.22
N MET A 196 -12.67 -6.39 8.94
CA MET A 196 -14.06 -6.87 8.79
C MET A 196 -14.61 -6.54 7.41
N ALA A 197 -14.36 -5.33 6.89
CA ALA A 197 -14.80 -4.94 5.55
C ALA A 197 -14.21 -5.83 4.46
N LEU A 198 -12.93 -6.21 4.55
CA LEU A 198 -12.29 -7.12 3.60
C LEU A 198 -13.02 -8.46 3.46
N ALA A 199 -13.50 -9.03 4.57
CA ALA A 199 -14.21 -10.31 4.56
C ALA A 199 -15.52 -10.27 3.73
N PHE A 200 -16.15 -9.11 3.62
CA PHE A 200 -17.33 -8.88 2.76
C PHE A 200 -16.95 -8.37 1.38
N LEU A 201 -15.95 -7.51 1.30
CA LEU A 201 -15.55 -6.84 0.07
C LEU A 201 -14.96 -7.82 -0.96
N ILE A 202 -14.08 -8.72 -0.55
CA ILE A 202 -13.44 -9.67 -1.47
C ILE A 202 -14.46 -10.54 -2.18
N PRO A 203 -15.39 -11.25 -1.49
CA PRO A 203 -16.44 -12.02 -2.17
C PRO A 203 -17.36 -11.17 -3.04
N ALA A 204 -17.67 -9.95 -2.61
CA ALA A 204 -18.53 -9.05 -3.38
C ALA A 204 -17.89 -8.60 -4.71
N LEU A 205 -16.58 -8.30 -4.69
CA LEU A 205 -15.79 -7.97 -5.88
C LEU A 205 -15.70 -9.16 -6.84
N GLN A 206 -15.39 -10.33 -6.31
CA GLN A 206 -15.34 -11.58 -7.10
C GLN A 206 -16.72 -11.91 -7.71
N GLY A 207 -17.79 -11.75 -6.94
CA GLY A 207 -19.17 -11.93 -7.40
C GLY A 207 -19.60 -10.94 -8.51
N ARG A 208 -18.94 -9.77 -8.59
CA ARG A 208 -19.10 -8.81 -9.70
C ARG A 208 -18.19 -9.10 -10.90
N GLY A 209 -17.44 -10.19 -10.86
CA GLY A 209 -16.53 -10.62 -11.94
C GLY A 209 -15.15 -9.97 -11.91
N PHE A 210 -14.78 -9.23 -10.84
CA PHE A 210 -13.43 -8.70 -10.71
C PHE A 210 -12.45 -9.78 -10.28
N ALA A 211 -11.28 -9.81 -10.92
CA ALA A 211 -10.13 -10.58 -10.47
C ALA A 211 -9.23 -9.69 -9.59
N ILE A 212 -8.99 -10.11 -8.34
CA ILE A 212 -8.02 -9.45 -7.48
C ILE A 212 -6.64 -9.97 -7.84
N ARG A 213 -5.72 -9.11 -8.26
CA ARG A 213 -4.41 -9.45 -8.83
C ARG A 213 -3.27 -8.72 -8.10
N PRO A 214 -2.03 -9.24 -8.18
CA PRO A 214 -0.85 -8.45 -7.83
C PRO A 214 -0.70 -7.28 -8.81
N LEU A 215 -0.11 -6.17 -8.35
CA LEU A 215 0.19 -5.03 -9.23
C LEU A 215 1.10 -5.47 -10.40
N PRO A 216 0.82 -5.03 -11.62
CA PRO A 216 1.60 -5.44 -12.78
C PRO A 216 3.03 -4.89 -12.71
N GLN A 217 3.95 -5.54 -13.43
CA GLN A 217 5.29 -5.00 -13.65
C GLN A 217 5.14 -3.75 -14.54
N LEU A 218 5.56 -2.61 -14.01
CA LEU A 218 5.56 -1.33 -14.74
C LEU A 218 6.88 -1.21 -15.48
N HIS A 219 6.82 -1.17 -16.79
CA HIS A 219 7.98 -1.03 -17.70
C HIS A 219 8.19 0.42 -18.11
#